data_192623480e34bb987c1dc520525479ce
#
_entry.id   192623480e34bb987c1dc520525479ce
#
_cell.length_a   1.000
_cell.length_b   1.000
_cell.length_c   1.000
_cell.angle_alpha   90.00
_cell.angle_beta   90.00
_cell.angle_gamma   90.00
#
_symmetry.space_group_name_H-M   'P 1'
#
loop_
_entity.id
_entity.type
_entity.pdbx_description
1 polymer ?
#
loop_
_entity_poly.entity_id
_entity_poly.type
_entity_poly.pdbx_seq_one_letter_code
_entity_poly.pdbx_strand_id
1 'polypeptide(L)'
;MRGIIHSVSQWAEHKSSWLVLFATSLALEIAALYFQYGMGLKPCIMCIYQRTAMYGIVLSALIVVIKNNGFTRMLGFAGWAVSAGWGFLIAKEHVGILNAANPFFASCEIVPNFPSWLQLHEWLPAVFAAEGDCLEDSWQFLSMGMAEWMQIIFAAYFAV
;
A
#
# COMPACT_ATOMS: atom_id res chain seq x y z
N MET A 1 2.62 18.42 22.89
CA MET A 1 2.87 16.97 22.82
C MET A 1 1.90 16.12 23.65
N ARG A 2 1.59 16.42 24.92
CA ARG A 2 0.63 15.62 25.73
C ARG A 2 -0.78 15.52 25.12
N GLY A 3 -1.31 16.57 24.50
CA GLY A 3 -2.64 16.56 23.88
C GLY A 3 -2.75 15.62 22.66
N ILE A 4 -1.73 15.58 21.82
CA ILE A 4 -1.70 14.71 20.61
C ILE A 4 -1.66 13.24 21.03
N ILE A 5 -0.80 12.90 21.99
CA ILE A 5 -0.68 11.52 22.51
C ILE A 5 -2.01 11.06 23.13
N HIS A 6 -2.72 11.94 23.84
CA HIS A 6 -4.02 11.62 24.43
C HIS A 6 -5.10 11.40 23.35
N SER A 7 -5.13 12.22 22.29
CA SER A 7 -6.07 12.06 21.18
C SER A 7 -5.82 10.77 20.39
N VAL A 8 -4.56 10.45 20.10
CA VAL A 8 -4.17 9.20 19.40
C VAL A 8 -4.51 7.98 20.27
N SER A 9 -4.28 8.06 21.59
CA SER A 9 -4.65 6.98 22.51
C SER A 9 -6.16 6.73 22.51
N GLN A 10 -6.97 7.79 22.60
CA GLN A 10 -8.43 7.66 22.55
C GLN A 10 -8.91 7.11 21.20
N TRP A 11 -8.34 7.58 20.09
CA TRP A 11 -8.66 7.05 18.76
C TRP A 11 -8.38 5.55 18.66
N ALA A 12 -7.24 5.12 19.19
CA ALA A 12 -6.83 3.71 19.18
C ALA A 12 -7.69 2.79 20.05
N GLU A 13 -8.34 3.31 21.06
CA GLU A 13 -9.23 2.54 21.94
C GLU A 13 -10.55 2.18 21.26
N HIS A 14 -11.00 3.01 20.32
CA HIS A 14 -12.24 2.76 19.60
C HIS A 14 -12.05 1.73 18.49
N LYS A 15 -12.77 0.63 18.58
CA LYS A 15 -12.81 -0.41 17.55
C LYS A 15 -13.26 0.15 16.19
N SER A 16 -14.12 1.17 16.19
CA SER A 16 -14.61 1.84 14.98
C SER A 16 -13.49 2.47 14.15
N SER A 17 -12.47 3.05 14.78
CA SER A 17 -11.33 3.65 14.08
C SER A 17 -10.55 2.62 13.27
N TRP A 18 -10.28 1.46 13.89
CA TRP A 18 -9.62 0.33 13.22
C TRP A 18 -10.48 -0.29 12.14
N LEU A 19 -11.81 -0.30 12.34
CA LEU A 19 -12.75 -0.78 11.32
C LEU A 19 -12.76 0.15 10.09
N VAL A 20 -12.69 1.46 10.28
CA VAL A 20 -12.59 2.44 9.17
C VAL A 20 -11.26 2.26 8.45
N LEU A 21 -10.14 2.11 9.16
CA LEU A 21 -8.83 1.85 8.56
C LEU A 21 -8.85 0.55 7.73
N PHE A 22 -9.41 -0.52 8.28
CA PHE A 22 -9.58 -1.80 7.59
C PHE A 22 -10.46 -1.66 6.34
N ALA A 23 -11.62 -1.04 6.48
CA ALA A 23 -12.58 -0.92 5.37
C ALA A 23 -12.05 -0.07 4.23
N THR A 24 -11.37 1.06 4.53
CA THR A 24 -10.80 1.94 3.50
C THR A 24 -9.63 1.29 2.79
N SER A 25 -8.71 0.65 3.51
CA SER A 25 -7.56 -0.04 2.89
C SER A 25 -8.00 -1.26 2.07
N LEU A 26 -8.99 -2.02 2.55
CA LEU A 26 -9.56 -3.14 1.79
C LEU A 26 -10.30 -2.67 0.54
N ALA A 27 -11.03 -1.55 0.62
CA ALA A 27 -11.72 -0.98 -0.54
C ALA A 27 -10.73 -0.55 -1.64
N LEU A 28 -9.56 -0.02 -1.26
CA LEU A 28 -8.50 0.31 -2.21
C LEU A 28 -7.90 -0.94 -2.87
N GLU A 29 -7.74 -2.04 -2.14
CA GLU A 29 -7.29 -3.30 -2.72
C GLU A 29 -8.32 -3.90 -3.70
N ILE A 30 -9.61 -3.83 -3.35
CA ILE A 30 -10.69 -4.25 -4.25
C ILE A 30 -10.68 -3.38 -5.53
N ALA A 31 -10.47 -2.07 -5.39
CA ALA A 31 -10.35 -1.17 -6.55
C ALA A 31 -9.12 -1.52 -7.42
N ALA A 32 -7.98 -1.85 -6.80
CA ALA A 32 -6.78 -2.28 -7.52
C ALA A 32 -7.00 -3.59 -8.29
N LEU A 33 -7.73 -4.55 -7.72
CA LEU A 33 -8.12 -5.78 -8.42
C LEU A 33 -9.12 -5.49 -9.54
N TYR A 34 -10.04 -4.55 -9.34
CA TYR A 34 -10.95 -4.11 -10.40
C TYR A 34 -10.20 -3.47 -11.57
N PHE A 35 -9.20 -2.62 -11.32
CA PHE A 35 -8.34 -2.09 -12.38
C PHE A 35 -7.60 -3.19 -13.14
N GLN A 36 -7.09 -4.18 -12.42
CA GLN A 36 -6.38 -5.30 -13.02
C GLN A 36 -7.30 -6.19 -13.89
N TYR A 37 -8.43 -6.63 -13.34
CA TYR A 37 -9.28 -7.63 -13.99
C TYR A 37 -10.46 -7.03 -14.76
N GLY A 38 -11.03 -5.92 -14.27
CA GLY A 38 -12.17 -5.26 -14.91
C GLY A 38 -11.75 -4.33 -16.04
N MET A 39 -10.63 -3.62 -15.89
CA MET A 39 -10.10 -2.68 -16.88
C MET A 39 -8.91 -3.25 -17.67
N GLY A 40 -8.38 -4.41 -17.30
CA GLY A 40 -7.25 -5.06 -17.99
C GLY A 40 -5.91 -4.34 -17.80
N LEU A 41 -5.77 -3.49 -16.77
CA LEU A 41 -4.53 -2.78 -16.47
C LEU A 41 -3.55 -3.74 -15.79
N LYS A 42 -2.44 -4.00 -16.46
CA LYS A 42 -1.40 -4.92 -15.95
C LYS A 42 -0.58 -4.23 -14.85
N PRO A 43 -0.53 -4.79 -13.63
CA PRO A 43 0.27 -4.20 -12.57
C PRO A 43 1.76 -4.35 -12.83
N CYS A 44 2.50 -3.27 -12.67
CA CYS A 44 3.96 -3.28 -12.68
C CYS A 44 4.52 -3.78 -11.34
N ILE A 45 5.83 -4.02 -11.28
CA ILE A 45 6.48 -4.51 -10.06
C ILE A 45 6.34 -3.53 -8.88
N MET A 46 6.45 -2.22 -9.13
CA MET A 46 6.24 -1.19 -8.10
C MET A 46 4.80 -1.18 -7.60
N CYS A 47 3.83 -1.47 -8.48
CA CYS A 47 2.42 -1.63 -8.11
C CYS A 47 2.23 -2.84 -7.19
N ILE A 48 2.94 -3.95 -7.42
CA ILE A 48 2.89 -5.14 -6.58
C ILE A 48 3.48 -4.87 -5.19
N TYR A 49 4.58 -4.14 -5.09
CA TYR A 49 5.14 -3.75 -3.79
C TYR A 49 4.22 -2.80 -3.02
N GLN A 50 3.60 -1.82 -3.68
CA GLN A 50 2.60 -0.93 -3.08
C GLN A 50 1.38 -1.71 -2.60
N ARG A 51 0.89 -2.68 -3.39
CA ARG A 51 -0.18 -3.61 -3.00
C ARG A 51 0.20 -4.41 -1.76
N THR A 52 1.43 -4.93 -1.70
CA THR A 52 1.93 -5.65 -0.51
C THR A 52 1.92 -4.76 0.74
N ALA A 53 2.35 -3.50 0.59
CA ALA A 53 2.29 -2.53 1.69
C ALA A 53 0.85 -2.24 2.12
N MET A 54 -0.09 -2.11 1.18
CA MET A 54 -1.51 -1.89 1.49
C MET A 54 -2.12 -3.10 2.21
N TYR A 55 -1.81 -4.35 1.80
CA TYR A 55 -2.20 -5.53 2.57
C TYR A 55 -1.60 -5.56 3.97
N GLY A 56 -0.41 -5.00 4.16
CA GLY A 56 0.18 -4.81 5.49
C GLY A 56 -0.69 -3.91 6.37
N ILE A 57 -1.27 -2.83 5.83
CA ILE A 57 -2.23 -1.96 6.54
C ILE A 57 -3.52 -2.73 6.84
N VAL A 58 -4.08 -3.44 5.86
CA VAL A 58 -5.29 -4.27 6.04
C VAL A 58 -5.12 -5.26 7.18
N LEU A 59 -4.02 -6.03 7.19
CA LEU A 59 -3.75 -7.04 8.20
C LEU A 59 -3.51 -6.41 9.58
N SER A 60 -2.80 -5.28 9.63
CA SER A 60 -2.56 -4.53 10.86
C SER A 60 -3.87 -4.06 11.52
N ALA A 61 -4.78 -3.53 10.71
CA ALA A 61 -6.09 -3.12 11.19
C ALA A 61 -6.97 -4.33 11.57
N LEU A 62 -6.95 -5.41 10.78
CA LEU A 62 -7.73 -6.62 11.01
C LEU A 62 -7.41 -7.27 12.36
N ILE A 63 -6.13 -7.36 12.72
CA ILE A 63 -5.69 -7.94 14.01
C ILE A 63 -6.35 -7.20 15.18
N VAL A 64 -6.41 -5.87 15.12
CA VAL A 64 -7.04 -5.05 16.18
C VAL A 64 -8.57 -5.15 16.13
N VAL A 65 -9.17 -5.22 14.95
CA VAL A 65 -10.62 -5.41 14.79
C VAL A 65 -11.07 -6.75 15.40
N ILE A 66 -10.28 -7.82 15.23
CA ILE A 66 -10.59 -9.13 15.82
C ILE A 66 -10.46 -9.09 17.35
N LYS A 67 -9.34 -8.56 17.83
CA LYS A 67 -9.07 -8.50 19.28
C LYS A 67 -8.45 -7.17 19.66
N ASN A 68 -9.25 -6.27 20.24
CA ASN A 68 -8.80 -4.96 20.68
C ASN A 68 -8.26 -5.02 22.11
N ASN A 69 -6.95 -5.20 22.25
CA ASN A 69 -6.24 -5.11 23.53
C ASN A 69 -4.92 -4.33 23.36
N GLY A 70 -4.23 -4.02 24.46
CA GLY A 70 -3.00 -3.22 24.42
C GLY A 70 -1.91 -3.80 23.51
N PHE A 71 -1.72 -5.12 23.51
CA PHE A 71 -0.73 -5.81 22.70
C PHE A 71 -1.08 -5.77 21.20
N THR A 72 -2.32 -6.11 20.83
CA THR A 72 -2.74 -6.08 19.42
C THR A 72 -2.75 -4.65 18.87
N ARG A 73 -3.10 -3.64 19.67
CA ARG A 73 -2.98 -2.22 19.28
C ARG A 73 -1.53 -1.84 18.99
N MET A 74 -0.59 -2.24 19.84
CA MET A 74 0.84 -1.98 19.60
C MET A 74 1.31 -2.63 18.28
N LEU A 75 0.96 -3.90 18.04
CA LEU A 75 1.28 -4.57 16.78
C LEU A 75 0.60 -3.91 15.58
N GLY A 76 -0.67 -3.53 15.73
CA GLY A 76 -1.43 -2.83 14.69
C GLY A 76 -0.81 -1.50 14.30
N PHE A 77 -0.42 -0.68 15.28
CA PHE A 77 0.29 0.57 15.02
C PHE A 77 1.65 0.36 14.36
N ALA A 78 2.45 -0.57 14.88
CA ALA A 78 3.76 -0.85 14.32
C ALA A 78 3.65 -1.33 12.86
N GLY A 79 2.76 -2.30 12.60
CA GLY A 79 2.53 -2.82 11.26
C GLY A 79 1.97 -1.76 10.30
N TRP A 80 1.01 -0.94 10.76
CA TRP A 80 0.45 0.15 9.99
C TRP A 80 1.51 1.21 9.64
N ALA A 81 2.27 1.70 10.63
CA ALA A 81 3.30 2.73 10.42
C ALA A 81 4.40 2.23 9.45
N VAL A 82 4.88 1.00 9.63
CA VAL A 82 5.88 0.40 8.74
C VAL A 82 5.33 0.25 7.33
N SER A 83 4.11 -0.27 7.18
CA SER A 83 3.50 -0.49 5.87
C SER A 83 3.19 0.82 5.15
N ALA A 84 2.63 1.81 5.84
CA ALA A 84 2.34 3.12 5.25
C ALA A 84 3.64 3.86 4.85
N GLY A 85 4.65 3.84 5.72
CA GLY A 85 5.96 4.45 5.44
C GLY A 85 6.68 3.78 4.28
N TRP A 86 6.73 2.45 4.25
CA TRP A 86 7.33 1.70 3.15
C TRP A 86 6.57 1.89 1.83
N GLY A 87 5.24 1.83 1.87
CA GLY A 87 4.39 2.09 0.71
C GLY A 87 4.60 3.49 0.13
N PHE A 88 4.74 4.51 1.00
CA PHE A 88 5.06 5.88 0.57
C PHE A 88 6.42 5.97 -0.13
N LEU A 89 7.46 5.31 0.39
CA LEU A 89 8.80 5.32 -0.21
C LEU A 89 8.77 4.66 -1.59
N ILE A 90 8.10 3.51 -1.74
CA ILE A 90 7.94 2.82 -3.02
C ILE A 90 7.15 3.68 -4.01
N ALA A 91 6.05 4.31 -3.59
CA ALA A 91 5.26 5.17 -4.46
C ALA A 91 6.08 6.40 -4.92
N LYS A 92 6.88 6.99 -4.03
CA LYS A 92 7.80 8.08 -4.37
C LYS A 92 8.86 7.64 -5.38
N GLU A 93 9.43 6.46 -5.21
CA GLU A 93 10.40 5.89 -6.16
C GLU A 93 9.74 5.65 -7.52
N HIS A 94 8.53 5.09 -7.55
CA HIS A 94 7.76 4.87 -8.78
C HIS A 94 7.50 6.17 -9.54
N VAL A 95 7.06 7.23 -8.84
CA VAL A 95 6.91 8.58 -9.45
C VAL A 95 8.26 9.08 -9.98
N GLY A 96 9.36 8.82 -9.28
CA GLY A 96 10.71 9.17 -9.74
C GLY A 96 11.11 8.44 -11.03
N ILE A 97 10.75 7.15 -11.16
CA ILE A 97 10.98 6.34 -12.37
C ILE A 97 10.19 6.90 -13.56
N LEU A 98 8.90 7.20 -13.36
CA LEU A 98 8.03 7.76 -14.40
C LEU A 98 8.50 9.13 -14.90
N ASN A 99 9.08 9.94 -14.03
CA ASN A 99 9.59 11.28 -14.35
C ASN A 99 11.10 11.32 -14.69
N ALA A 100 11.74 10.17 -14.84
CA ALA A 100 13.17 10.10 -15.13
C ALA A 100 13.48 10.72 -16.51
N ALA A 101 14.44 11.65 -16.54
CA ALA A 101 14.85 12.34 -17.77
C ALA A 101 15.46 11.39 -18.82
N ASN A 102 15.92 10.21 -18.39
CA ASN A 102 16.50 9.21 -19.28
C ASN A 102 15.96 7.80 -18.91
N PRO A 103 15.01 7.26 -19.68
CA PRO A 103 14.40 5.95 -19.43
C PRO A 103 15.40 4.79 -19.41
N PHE A 104 16.56 4.93 -20.09
CA PHE A 104 17.59 3.88 -20.14
C PHE A 104 18.26 3.60 -18.79
N PHE A 105 18.21 4.54 -17.85
CA PHE A 105 18.74 4.39 -16.50
C PHE A 105 17.66 4.11 -15.46
N ALA A 106 16.38 4.22 -15.84
CA ALA A 106 15.23 3.88 -15.00
C ALA A 106 14.86 2.41 -15.24
N SER A 107 15.66 1.48 -14.71
CA SER A 107 15.36 0.06 -14.84
C SER A 107 14.42 -0.40 -13.73
N CYS A 108 13.29 -0.98 -14.11
CA CYS A 108 12.48 -1.80 -13.21
C CYS A 108 12.94 -3.26 -13.26
N GLU A 109 13.02 -3.90 -12.11
CA GLU A 109 13.16 -5.36 -12.05
C GLU A 109 11.93 -6.01 -12.74
N ILE A 110 12.13 -7.16 -13.35
CA ILE A 110 11.03 -7.87 -14.05
C ILE A 110 10.32 -8.85 -13.11
N VAL A 111 11.05 -9.38 -12.14
CA VAL A 111 10.54 -10.35 -11.15
C VAL A 111 10.56 -9.74 -9.77
N PRO A 112 9.44 -9.80 -9.00
CA PRO A 112 9.40 -9.29 -7.63
C PRO A 112 10.43 -9.96 -6.73
N ASN A 113 11.28 -9.16 -6.08
CA ASN A 113 12.32 -9.64 -5.18
C ASN A 113 11.76 -9.78 -3.75
N PHE A 114 10.87 -10.76 -3.56
CA PHE A 114 10.36 -11.13 -2.25
C PHE A 114 11.35 -12.03 -1.50
N PRO A 115 11.42 -11.96 -0.15
CA PRO A 115 12.21 -12.89 0.63
C PRO A 115 11.82 -14.34 0.34
N SER A 116 12.80 -15.26 0.35
CA SER A 116 12.60 -16.69 0.02
C SER A 116 11.54 -17.39 0.89
N TRP A 117 11.26 -16.85 2.08
CA TRP A 117 10.22 -17.34 3.00
C TRP A 117 8.83 -16.70 2.75
N LEU A 118 8.72 -15.73 1.85
CA LEU A 118 7.45 -15.03 1.55
C LEU A 118 7.37 -14.70 0.05
N GLN A 119 7.31 -15.71 -0.80
CA GLN A 119 7.24 -15.58 -2.25
C GLN A 119 5.79 -15.38 -2.71
N LEU A 120 5.21 -14.22 -2.41
CA LEU A 120 3.80 -13.93 -2.68
C LEU A 120 3.45 -14.04 -4.17
N HIS A 121 4.35 -13.70 -5.07
CA HIS A 121 4.16 -13.77 -6.51
C HIS A 121 4.06 -15.22 -7.03
N GLU A 122 4.64 -16.18 -6.32
CA GLU A 122 4.52 -17.61 -6.65
C GLU A 122 3.30 -18.25 -5.98
N TRP A 123 2.99 -17.84 -4.73
CA TRP A 123 1.89 -18.42 -3.95
C TRP A 123 0.52 -17.91 -4.41
N LEU A 124 0.43 -16.64 -4.77
CA LEU A 124 -0.80 -15.96 -5.16
C LEU A 124 -0.57 -15.11 -6.43
N PRO A 125 -0.21 -15.74 -7.56
CA PRO A 125 0.11 -15.01 -8.80
C PRO A 125 -1.06 -14.14 -9.27
N ALA A 126 -2.29 -14.57 -9.07
CA ALA A 126 -3.48 -13.78 -9.38
C ALA A 126 -3.51 -12.39 -8.73
N VAL A 127 -2.83 -12.21 -7.59
CA VAL A 127 -2.80 -10.94 -6.86
C VAL A 127 -1.44 -10.25 -6.97
N PHE A 128 -0.35 -11.02 -7.00
CA PHE A 128 1.02 -10.51 -6.87
C PHE A 128 1.93 -10.77 -8.07
N ALA A 129 1.41 -11.22 -9.22
CA ALA A 129 2.19 -11.29 -10.44
C ALA A 129 2.37 -9.88 -11.03
N ALA A 130 3.61 -9.53 -11.36
CA ALA A 130 3.92 -8.31 -12.12
C ALA A 130 3.93 -8.65 -13.63
N GLU A 131 3.04 -8.03 -14.40
CA GLU A 131 2.90 -8.26 -15.83
C GLU A 131 3.03 -6.97 -16.65
N GLY A 132 3.07 -5.81 -15.98
CA GLY A 132 3.14 -4.49 -16.58
C GLY A 132 4.53 -3.86 -16.51
N ASP A 133 4.73 -2.79 -17.30
CA ASP A 133 5.93 -1.98 -17.28
C ASP A 133 5.76 -0.83 -16.26
N CYS A 134 6.83 -0.51 -15.52
CA CYS A 134 6.83 0.63 -14.59
C CYS A 134 6.97 1.99 -15.28
N LEU A 135 7.34 2.00 -16.53
CA LEU A 135 7.47 3.23 -17.34
C LEU A 135 6.14 3.63 -18.00
N GLU A 136 5.13 2.75 -17.94
CA GLU A 136 3.83 2.98 -18.54
C GLU A 136 2.81 3.46 -17.51
N ASP A 137 2.36 4.71 -17.65
CA ASP A 137 1.26 5.28 -16.87
C ASP A 137 -0.04 5.23 -17.68
N SER A 138 -0.60 4.04 -17.80
CA SER A 138 -1.79 3.76 -18.61
C SER A 138 -3.11 4.24 -18.00
N TRP A 139 -3.10 4.78 -16.76
CA TRP A 139 -4.29 5.29 -16.10
C TRP A 139 -4.02 6.63 -15.43
N GLN A 140 -4.88 7.61 -15.73
CA GLN A 140 -4.80 8.95 -15.14
C GLN A 140 -6.19 9.41 -14.67
N PHE A 141 -6.20 10.02 -13.51
CA PHE A 141 -7.36 10.69 -12.94
C PHE A 141 -6.97 12.06 -12.39
N LEU A 142 -7.71 13.11 -12.77
CA LEU A 142 -7.39 14.51 -12.43
C LEU A 142 -5.95 14.92 -12.80
N SER A 143 -5.47 14.49 -13.97
CA SER A 143 -4.12 14.74 -14.47
C SER A 143 -2.99 14.14 -13.62
N MET A 144 -3.29 13.23 -12.71
CA MET A 144 -2.33 12.48 -11.90
C MET A 144 -2.42 10.99 -12.24
N GLY A 145 -1.27 10.36 -12.36
CA GLY A 145 -1.15 8.95 -12.58
C GLY A 145 -1.41 8.10 -11.34
N MET A 146 -1.49 6.79 -11.52
CA MET A 146 -1.74 5.85 -10.41
C MET A 146 -0.65 5.94 -9.34
N ALA A 147 0.63 6.08 -9.72
CA ALA A 147 1.74 6.20 -8.79
C ALA A 147 1.66 7.45 -7.90
N GLU A 148 1.24 8.59 -8.47
CA GLU A 148 1.06 9.85 -7.74
C GLU A 148 -0.11 9.74 -6.74
N TRP A 149 -1.23 9.13 -7.15
CA TRP A 149 -2.35 8.86 -6.24
C TRP A 149 -1.95 7.95 -5.10
N MET A 150 -1.19 6.89 -5.36
CA MET A 150 -0.71 5.99 -4.31
C MET A 150 0.24 6.70 -3.34
N GLN A 151 1.08 7.62 -3.82
CA GLN A 151 1.92 8.45 -2.95
C GLN A 151 1.08 9.30 -1.99
N ILE A 152 0.01 9.95 -2.48
CA ILE A 152 -0.91 10.74 -1.66
C ILE A 152 -1.65 9.85 -0.65
N ILE A 153 -2.14 8.70 -1.08
CA ILE A 153 -2.86 7.74 -0.23
C ILE A 153 -1.98 7.25 0.91
N PHE A 154 -0.74 6.82 0.63
CA PHE A 154 0.17 6.37 1.68
C PHE A 154 0.61 7.52 2.61
N ALA A 155 0.80 8.74 2.08
CA ALA A 155 1.06 9.92 2.91
C ALA A 155 -0.12 10.19 3.87
N ALA A 156 -1.36 10.09 3.38
CA ALA A 156 -2.55 10.24 4.21
C ALA A 156 -2.63 9.17 5.31
N TYR A 157 -2.38 7.89 4.97
CA TYR A 157 -2.34 6.82 5.96
C TYR A 157 -1.20 6.97 6.98
N PHE A 158 -0.10 7.60 6.61
CA PHE A 158 1.01 7.84 7.52
C PHE A 158 0.77 9.05 8.44
N ALA A 159 -0.03 10.03 7.99
CA ALA A 159 -0.30 11.27 8.72
C ALA A 159 -1.46 11.15 9.74
N VAL A 160 -2.34 10.15 9.61
CA VAL A 160 -3.51 9.90 10.48
C VAL A 160 -3.12 9.04 11.68
#